data_efcf0484bcf2c73cac496d14a52ce908
#
_entry.id   efcf0484bcf2c73cac496d14a52ce908
#
_cell.length_a   1.000
_cell.length_b   1.000
_cell.length_c   1.000
_cell.angle_alpha   90.00
_cell.angle_beta   90.00
_cell.angle_gamma   90.00
#
_symmetry.space_group_name_H-M   'P 1'
#
loop_
_entity.id
_entity.type
_entity.pdbx_description
1 polymer ?
#
loop_
_entity_poly.entity_id
_entity_poly.type
_entity_poly.pdbx_seq_one_letter_code
_entity_poly.pdbx_strand_id
1 'polypeptide(L)'
;MDWLEVSIYTTPEGIEPLCGRLYNLGITGIEIVDKDDFEDFLENNKQYWDYVDEELREKMNGETRVKIYVSDNEAGHSQLSAVRDDLVSFKSLDSDNLFGSLRVEIDTMHEEDWENNWKQYFKPIYVGDRLVIKPEWETISDGEGKIVFNIDPGMTFGSGQHETTRLCVETLDTTVKKGDKVLDLGCGSGILSIIALMLGAGEARAVDIDPNCKKIAYSNASLNGIGQDIYTVLDGNILTDEEFKRSTEESGPYDIVVANIVADVIIPLAKDVRRYLKKGGTFIASGIIEMRIDEVKQAIEENGFSIQEIKKENDWYCIISK
;
A
#
# COMPACT_ATOMS: atom_id res chain seq x y z
N MET A 1 4.77 -25.55 -4.23
CA MET A 1 6.20 -25.94 -4.50
C MET A 1 6.99 -25.43 -3.33
N ASP A 2 7.73 -26.29 -2.63
CA ASP A 2 8.41 -25.87 -1.41
C ASP A 2 9.71 -25.13 -1.75
N TRP A 3 10.08 -24.19 -0.91
CA TRP A 3 11.27 -23.35 -1.05
C TRP A 3 12.18 -23.51 0.18
N LEU A 4 13.46 -23.37 -0.03
CA LEU A 4 14.45 -23.28 1.01
C LEU A 4 14.87 -21.80 1.15
N GLU A 5 14.59 -21.20 2.32
CA GLU A 5 15.20 -19.94 2.73
C GLU A 5 16.58 -20.24 3.29
N VAL A 6 17.60 -19.66 2.70
CA VAL A 6 18.99 -19.87 3.06
C VAL A 6 19.57 -18.57 3.57
N SER A 7 19.81 -18.48 4.87
CA SER A 7 20.45 -17.35 5.54
C SER A 7 21.95 -17.56 5.60
N ILE A 8 22.73 -16.62 5.06
CA ILE A 8 24.20 -16.62 5.07
C ILE A 8 24.65 -15.43 5.90
N TYR A 9 25.21 -15.71 7.09
CA TYR A 9 25.63 -14.69 8.05
C TYR A 9 26.96 -14.09 7.67
N THR A 10 27.02 -12.77 7.61
CA THR A 10 28.20 -12.00 7.17
C THR A 10 28.35 -10.72 8.00
N THR A 11 29.25 -9.85 7.60
CA THR A 11 29.43 -8.48 8.13
C THR A 11 28.94 -7.48 7.11
N PRO A 12 28.73 -6.20 7.46
CA PRO A 12 28.43 -5.15 6.50
C PRO A 12 29.44 -5.10 5.33
N GLU A 13 30.73 -5.27 5.61
CA GLU A 13 31.79 -5.30 4.58
C GLU A 13 31.75 -6.55 3.70
N GLY A 14 31.14 -7.63 4.18
CA GLY A 14 30.99 -8.89 3.47
C GLY A 14 29.77 -8.95 2.55
N ILE A 15 28.78 -8.07 2.72
CA ILE A 15 27.52 -8.09 1.95
C ILE A 15 27.79 -8.00 0.45
N GLU A 16 28.46 -6.93 0.00
CA GLU A 16 28.66 -6.67 -1.42
C GLU A 16 29.48 -7.78 -2.12
N PRO A 17 30.65 -8.21 -1.58
CA PRO A 17 31.37 -9.33 -2.15
C PRO A 17 30.57 -10.63 -2.18
N LEU A 18 29.79 -10.94 -1.13
CA LEU A 18 28.95 -12.14 -1.06
C LEU A 18 27.83 -12.10 -2.14
N CYS A 19 27.13 -10.98 -2.26
CA CYS A 19 26.09 -10.79 -3.28
C CYS A 19 26.67 -10.96 -4.70
N GLY A 20 27.85 -10.39 -4.98
CA GLY A 20 28.51 -10.57 -6.27
C GLY A 20 28.81 -12.04 -6.61
N ARG A 21 29.20 -12.83 -5.62
CA ARG A 21 29.45 -14.28 -5.81
C ARG A 21 28.13 -15.04 -6.05
N LEU A 22 27.08 -14.73 -5.30
CA LEU A 22 25.76 -15.34 -5.47
C LEU A 22 25.18 -15.04 -6.87
N TYR A 23 25.32 -13.82 -7.36
CA TYR A 23 24.94 -13.47 -8.75
C TYR A 23 25.70 -14.28 -9.80
N ASN A 24 27.01 -14.53 -9.60
CA ASN A 24 27.80 -15.36 -10.49
C ASN A 24 27.35 -16.83 -10.50
N LEU A 25 26.70 -17.30 -9.43
CA LEU A 25 26.08 -18.62 -9.36
C LEU A 25 24.65 -18.64 -9.91
N GLY A 26 24.18 -17.52 -10.49
CA GLY A 26 22.84 -17.40 -11.07
C GLY A 26 21.73 -17.18 -10.08
N ILE A 27 22.06 -16.76 -8.85
CA ILE A 27 21.08 -16.42 -7.82
C ILE A 27 20.76 -14.93 -7.95
N THR A 28 19.52 -14.61 -8.31
CA THR A 28 19.08 -13.21 -8.55
C THR A 28 18.13 -12.69 -7.46
N GLY A 29 17.45 -13.59 -6.73
CA GLY A 29 16.59 -13.25 -5.60
C GLY A 29 17.41 -13.21 -4.31
N ILE A 30 17.84 -12.01 -3.89
CA ILE A 30 18.67 -11.79 -2.71
C ILE A 30 17.96 -10.78 -1.81
N GLU A 31 17.82 -11.12 -0.52
CA GLU A 31 17.37 -10.22 0.54
C GLU A 31 18.56 -9.93 1.47
N ILE A 32 18.80 -8.66 1.75
CA ILE A 32 19.85 -8.22 2.66
C ILE A 32 19.18 -7.80 3.98
N VAL A 33 19.68 -8.37 5.08
CA VAL A 33 19.28 -8.00 6.43
C VAL A 33 20.50 -7.40 7.11
N ASP A 34 20.53 -6.08 7.15
CA ASP A 34 21.56 -5.30 7.83
C ASP A 34 20.90 -4.23 8.71
N LYS A 35 21.18 -4.30 10.00
CA LYS A 35 20.56 -3.42 10.99
C LYS A 35 21.01 -1.97 10.81
N ASP A 36 22.30 -1.75 10.58
CA ASP A 36 22.88 -0.41 10.52
C ASP A 36 22.39 0.32 9.25
N ASP A 37 22.36 -0.38 8.12
CA ASP A 37 21.80 0.15 6.86
C ASP A 37 20.30 0.43 6.98
N PHE A 38 19.58 -0.41 7.70
CA PHE A 38 18.15 -0.20 7.96
C PHE A 38 17.89 1.00 8.88
N GLU A 39 18.67 1.18 9.95
CA GLU A 39 18.56 2.35 10.83
C GLU A 39 18.97 3.63 10.10
N ASP A 40 20.05 3.61 9.32
CA ASP A 40 20.47 4.73 8.45
C ASP A 40 19.41 5.06 7.38
N PHE A 41 18.81 4.04 6.77
CA PHE A 41 17.70 4.23 5.83
C PHE A 41 16.51 4.92 6.51
N LEU A 42 16.12 4.47 7.71
CA LEU A 42 15.03 5.09 8.48
C LEU A 42 15.36 6.52 8.89
N GLU A 43 16.61 6.80 9.30
CA GLU A 43 17.03 8.15 9.68
C GLU A 43 17.06 9.12 8.51
N ASN A 44 17.56 8.69 7.35
CA ASN A 44 17.68 9.52 6.15
C ASN A 44 16.36 9.71 5.40
N ASN A 45 15.38 8.85 5.64
CA ASN A 45 14.08 8.85 4.97
C ASN A 45 12.91 9.12 5.91
N LYS A 46 13.12 9.71 7.08
CA LYS A 46 12.09 10.06 8.06
C LYS A 46 10.89 10.81 7.48
N GLN A 47 11.07 11.49 6.37
CA GLN A 47 10.03 12.21 5.66
C GLN A 47 9.07 11.32 4.85
N TYR A 48 9.39 10.04 4.67
CA TYR A 48 8.59 9.09 3.88
C TYR A 48 8.00 7.96 4.72
N TRP A 49 8.38 7.85 6.01
CA TRP A 49 8.00 6.74 6.87
C TRP A 49 7.53 7.27 8.21
N ASP A 50 6.25 7.16 8.49
CA ASP A 50 5.66 7.61 9.75
C ASP A 50 5.51 6.51 10.79
N TYR A 51 5.63 5.25 10.36
CA TYR A 51 5.57 4.07 11.22
C TYR A 51 6.44 2.94 10.66
N VAL A 52 7.26 2.37 11.50
CA VAL A 52 7.99 1.13 11.23
C VAL A 52 7.42 0.07 12.15
N ASP A 53 6.89 -0.99 11.55
CA ASP A 53 6.34 -2.13 12.27
C ASP A 53 7.40 -2.69 13.24
N GLU A 54 7.01 -2.91 14.50
CA GLU A 54 7.88 -3.39 15.55
C GLU A 54 8.43 -4.79 15.22
N GLU A 55 7.64 -5.64 14.54
CA GLU A 55 8.09 -6.94 14.04
C GLU A 55 9.14 -6.80 12.91
N LEU A 56 9.00 -5.79 12.05
CA LEU A 56 10.02 -5.50 11.02
C LEU A 56 11.32 -5.05 11.68
N ARG A 57 11.23 -4.20 12.71
CA ARG A 57 12.40 -3.84 13.54
C ARG A 57 13.05 -5.03 14.21
N GLU A 58 12.25 -5.94 14.77
CA GLU A 58 12.78 -7.15 15.41
C GLU A 58 13.46 -8.08 14.39
N LYS A 59 12.89 -8.24 13.19
CA LYS A 59 13.51 -9.01 12.10
C LYS A 59 14.83 -8.42 11.63
N MET A 60 14.92 -7.09 11.57
CA MET A 60 16.14 -6.36 11.16
C MET A 60 17.16 -6.22 12.31
N ASN A 61 16.78 -6.42 13.57
CA ASN A 61 17.66 -6.36 14.74
C ASN A 61 18.61 -7.57 14.92
N GLY A 62 18.58 -8.51 13.97
CA GLY A 62 19.40 -9.70 14.00
C GLY A 62 20.84 -9.46 13.51
N GLU A 63 21.64 -10.53 13.55
CA GLU A 63 22.98 -10.58 12.95
C GLU A 63 22.90 -10.31 11.44
N THR A 64 23.80 -9.46 10.90
CA THR A 64 23.88 -9.13 9.48
C THR A 64 23.95 -10.39 8.63
N ARG A 65 23.08 -10.53 7.64
CA ARG A 65 23.00 -11.72 6.80
C ARG A 65 22.42 -11.40 5.42
N VAL A 66 22.76 -12.25 4.48
CA VAL A 66 22.19 -12.29 3.14
C VAL A 66 21.31 -13.53 3.04
N LYS A 67 20.04 -13.35 2.66
CA LYS A 67 19.12 -14.45 2.42
C LYS A 67 18.94 -14.68 0.93
N ILE A 68 18.86 -15.94 0.55
CA ILE A 68 18.53 -16.40 -0.79
C ILE A 68 17.43 -17.45 -0.73
N TYR A 69 16.68 -17.55 -1.81
CA TYR A 69 15.55 -18.48 -1.93
C TYR A 69 15.80 -19.43 -3.08
N VAL A 70 15.86 -20.74 -2.79
CA VAL A 70 16.05 -21.79 -3.80
C VAL A 70 14.90 -22.79 -3.72
N SER A 71 14.48 -23.34 -4.85
CA SER A 71 13.40 -24.33 -4.88
C SER A 71 13.80 -25.60 -4.14
N ASP A 72 12.91 -26.20 -3.36
CA ASP A 72 13.14 -27.50 -2.71
C ASP A 72 12.93 -28.63 -3.71
N ASN A 73 13.87 -28.74 -4.65
CA ASN A 73 13.92 -29.80 -5.67
C ASN A 73 15.39 -30.09 -6.03
N GLU A 74 15.60 -31.07 -6.92
CA GLU A 74 16.94 -31.51 -7.32
C GLU A 74 17.82 -30.36 -7.88
N ALA A 75 17.23 -29.43 -8.64
CA ALA A 75 17.92 -28.28 -9.19
C ALA A 75 18.34 -27.29 -8.09
N GLY A 76 17.45 -26.95 -7.15
CA GLY A 76 17.71 -26.05 -6.05
C GLY A 76 18.72 -26.64 -5.06
N HIS A 77 18.65 -27.94 -4.76
CA HIS A 77 19.67 -28.62 -3.95
C HIS A 77 21.05 -28.60 -4.62
N SER A 78 21.12 -28.75 -5.93
CA SER A 78 22.37 -28.62 -6.70
C SER A 78 22.92 -27.20 -6.62
N GLN A 79 22.06 -26.18 -6.73
CA GLN A 79 22.42 -24.78 -6.60
C GLN A 79 22.93 -24.46 -5.18
N LEU A 80 22.25 -24.97 -4.15
CA LEU A 80 22.66 -24.83 -2.76
C LEU A 80 24.02 -25.50 -2.48
N SER A 81 24.30 -26.65 -3.10
CA SER A 81 25.62 -27.27 -3.01
C SER A 81 26.71 -26.38 -3.62
N ALA A 82 26.46 -25.78 -4.79
CA ALA A 82 27.38 -24.86 -5.43
C ALA A 82 27.65 -23.60 -4.54
N VAL A 83 26.60 -23.07 -3.87
CA VAL A 83 26.74 -21.97 -2.92
C VAL A 83 27.65 -22.37 -1.78
N ARG A 84 27.44 -23.54 -1.16
CA ARG A 84 28.27 -23.99 -0.04
C ARG A 84 29.74 -24.17 -0.43
N ASP A 85 30.01 -24.73 -1.60
CA ASP A 85 31.37 -24.92 -2.11
C ASP A 85 32.05 -23.56 -2.37
N ASP A 86 31.31 -22.61 -2.91
CA ASP A 86 31.81 -21.24 -3.14
C ASP A 86 32.07 -20.50 -1.83
N LEU A 87 31.22 -20.62 -0.82
CA LEU A 87 31.42 -20.03 0.51
C LEU A 87 32.69 -20.56 1.20
N VAL A 88 33.02 -21.85 1.04
CA VAL A 88 34.28 -22.42 1.54
C VAL A 88 35.48 -21.73 0.87
N SER A 89 35.43 -21.59 -0.46
CA SER A 89 36.43 -20.85 -1.22
C SER A 89 36.52 -19.39 -0.78
N PHE A 90 35.37 -18.74 -0.60
CA PHE A 90 35.29 -17.35 -0.19
C PHE A 90 35.90 -17.13 1.19
N LYS A 91 35.58 -18.01 2.17
CA LYS A 91 36.18 -17.98 3.50
C LYS A 91 37.69 -18.15 3.49
N SER A 92 38.21 -18.96 2.56
CA SER A 92 39.66 -19.16 2.45
C SER A 92 40.42 -17.92 1.95
N LEU A 93 39.74 -16.98 1.30
CA LEU A 93 40.29 -15.71 0.84
C LEU A 93 40.26 -14.61 1.91
N ASP A 94 39.48 -14.82 2.98
CA ASP A 94 39.22 -13.87 4.05
C ASP A 94 40.25 -14.00 5.17
N SER A 95 41.50 -13.59 4.89
CA SER A 95 42.62 -13.68 5.86
C SER A 95 42.39 -12.82 7.12
N ASP A 96 41.72 -11.72 6.98
CA ASP A 96 41.48 -10.73 8.03
C ASP A 96 40.11 -10.88 8.70
N ASN A 97 39.38 -11.92 8.35
CA ASN A 97 38.03 -12.23 8.84
C ASN A 97 37.03 -11.08 8.66
N LEU A 98 37.16 -10.35 7.54
CA LEU A 98 36.32 -9.20 7.21
C LEU A 98 34.88 -9.60 6.80
N PHE A 99 34.70 -10.84 6.32
CA PHE A 99 33.40 -11.32 5.82
C PHE A 99 32.59 -12.09 6.88
N GLY A 100 33.07 -12.11 8.12
CA GLY A 100 32.38 -12.74 9.22
C GLY A 100 32.38 -14.27 9.17
N SER A 101 31.35 -14.90 9.77
CA SER A 101 31.30 -16.35 9.91
C SER A 101 31.03 -17.12 8.63
N LEU A 102 30.30 -16.52 7.68
CA LEU A 102 29.72 -17.17 6.51
C LEU A 102 28.92 -18.44 6.84
N ARG A 103 28.38 -18.50 8.06
CA ARG A 103 27.52 -19.57 8.56
C ARG A 103 26.25 -19.60 7.72
N VAL A 104 25.82 -20.81 7.38
CA VAL A 104 24.60 -21.04 6.60
C VAL A 104 23.54 -21.69 7.48
N GLU A 105 22.38 -21.09 7.56
CA GLU A 105 21.18 -21.69 8.12
C GLU A 105 20.14 -21.87 7.00
N ILE A 106 19.36 -22.95 7.09
CA ILE A 106 18.37 -23.29 6.06
C ILE A 106 17.08 -23.60 6.78
N ASP A 107 16.04 -22.87 6.39
CA ASP A 107 14.68 -23.11 6.80
C ASP A 107 13.84 -23.55 5.60
N THR A 108 12.96 -24.53 5.81
CA THR A 108 12.03 -24.97 4.75
C THR A 108 10.79 -24.10 4.84
N MET A 109 10.47 -23.44 3.74
CA MET A 109 9.23 -22.67 3.58
C MET A 109 8.26 -23.42 2.70
N HIS A 110 7.15 -23.82 3.26
CA HIS A 110 6.04 -24.35 2.44
C HIS A 110 5.34 -23.18 1.74
N GLU A 111 5.04 -23.35 0.45
CA GLU A 111 4.34 -22.32 -0.34
C GLU A 111 3.02 -21.90 0.34
N GLU A 112 2.33 -22.85 0.98
CA GLU A 112 1.12 -22.60 1.78
C GLU A 112 1.38 -21.71 3.01
N ASP A 113 2.55 -21.79 3.62
CA ASP A 113 2.94 -20.97 4.78
C ASP A 113 3.26 -19.54 4.34
N TRP A 114 3.89 -19.37 3.18
CA TRP A 114 4.18 -18.04 2.62
C TRP A 114 2.92 -17.34 2.14
N GLU A 115 2.03 -18.06 1.45
CA GLU A 115 0.73 -17.53 1.00
C GLU A 115 -0.22 -17.17 2.15
N ASN A 116 -0.09 -17.81 3.30
CA ASN A 116 -1.03 -17.66 4.41
C ASN A 116 -0.48 -16.86 5.60
N ASN A 117 0.85 -16.78 5.78
CA ASN A 117 1.44 -16.08 6.93
C ASN A 117 1.12 -14.59 6.96
N TRP A 118 1.07 -13.91 5.82
CA TRP A 118 0.70 -12.50 5.77
C TRP A 118 -0.80 -12.28 6.07
N LYS A 119 -1.67 -13.26 5.78
CA LYS A 119 -3.12 -13.16 6.04
C LYS A 119 -3.46 -13.00 7.52
N GLN A 120 -2.64 -13.57 8.43
CA GLN A 120 -2.86 -13.46 9.87
C GLN A 120 -2.72 -12.03 10.41
N TYR A 121 -1.99 -11.16 9.71
CA TYR A 121 -1.79 -9.76 10.08
C TYR A 121 -2.95 -8.84 9.66
N PHE A 122 -3.81 -9.32 8.78
CA PHE A 122 -4.98 -8.55 8.36
C PHE A 122 -6.21 -8.96 9.17
N LYS A 123 -6.55 -8.14 10.14
CA LYS A 123 -7.72 -8.34 11.01
C LYS A 123 -8.84 -7.38 10.65
N PRO A 124 -10.10 -7.71 10.99
CA PRO A 124 -11.22 -6.79 10.82
C PRO A 124 -10.98 -5.46 11.53
N ILE A 125 -11.25 -4.36 10.84
CA ILE A 125 -11.09 -2.98 11.33
C ILE A 125 -12.48 -2.36 11.43
N TYR A 126 -12.78 -1.79 12.59
CA TYR A 126 -14.03 -1.07 12.83
C TYR A 126 -13.78 0.42 12.61
N VAL A 127 -14.59 1.03 11.75
CA VAL A 127 -14.50 2.45 11.41
C VAL A 127 -15.82 3.11 11.80
N GLY A 128 -15.76 4.02 12.77
CA GLY A 128 -16.96 4.56 13.39
C GLY A 128 -17.87 3.46 14.00
N ASP A 129 -19.18 3.72 14.05
CA ASP A 129 -20.10 2.81 14.71
C ASP A 129 -20.68 1.73 13.78
N ARG A 130 -20.65 1.93 12.47
CA ARG A 130 -21.43 1.11 11.53
C ARG A 130 -20.66 0.50 10.36
N LEU A 131 -19.39 0.78 10.24
CA LEU A 131 -18.55 0.22 9.16
C LEU A 131 -17.54 -0.79 9.69
N VAL A 132 -17.36 -1.87 8.96
CA VAL A 132 -16.30 -2.86 9.20
C VAL A 132 -15.59 -3.14 7.89
N ILE A 133 -14.29 -2.99 7.89
CA ILE A 133 -13.40 -3.39 6.78
C ILE A 133 -12.77 -4.70 7.19
N LYS A 134 -12.93 -5.75 6.40
CA LYS A 134 -12.34 -7.04 6.72
C LYS A 134 -11.81 -7.75 5.49
N PRO A 135 -10.72 -8.52 5.62
CA PRO A 135 -10.30 -9.46 4.59
C PRO A 135 -11.41 -10.47 4.28
N GLU A 136 -11.47 -10.95 3.04
CA GLU A 136 -12.52 -11.90 2.62
C GLU A 136 -12.51 -13.20 3.45
N TRP A 137 -11.33 -13.66 3.91
CA TRP A 137 -11.17 -14.89 4.71
C TRP A 137 -11.51 -14.73 6.20
N GLU A 138 -11.66 -13.52 6.70
CA GLU A 138 -12.01 -13.30 8.10
C GLU A 138 -13.54 -13.33 8.29
N THR A 139 -13.96 -13.79 9.47
CA THR A 139 -15.36 -13.76 9.89
C THR A 139 -15.54 -12.83 11.08
N ILE A 140 -16.67 -12.12 11.12
CA ILE A 140 -17.02 -11.26 12.26
C ILE A 140 -18.29 -11.80 12.93
N SER A 141 -18.31 -11.78 14.25
CA SER A 141 -19.46 -12.25 15.06
C SER A 141 -20.50 -11.18 15.29
N ASP A 142 -20.15 -9.90 15.16
CA ASP A 142 -20.97 -8.73 15.48
C ASP A 142 -21.28 -7.83 14.26
N GLY A 143 -21.37 -8.44 13.09
CA GLY A 143 -21.67 -7.75 11.82
C GLY A 143 -23.15 -7.39 11.64
N GLU A 144 -24.04 -7.79 12.53
CA GLU A 144 -25.47 -7.52 12.40
C GLU A 144 -25.75 -6.01 12.49
N GLY A 145 -26.37 -5.46 11.44
CA GLY A 145 -26.66 -4.04 11.32
C GLY A 145 -25.50 -3.16 10.86
N LYS A 146 -24.32 -3.73 10.60
CA LYS A 146 -23.15 -3.01 10.09
C LYS A 146 -22.98 -3.16 8.57
N ILE A 147 -22.36 -2.16 7.96
CA ILE A 147 -21.91 -2.23 6.58
C ILE A 147 -20.54 -2.91 6.60
N VAL A 148 -20.45 -4.09 6.01
CA VAL A 148 -19.23 -4.91 6.01
C VAL A 148 -18.60 -4.85 4.63
N PHE A 149 -17.46 -4.18 4.52
CA PHE A 149 -16.65 -4.14 3.31
C PHE A 149 -15.65 -5.29 3.34
N ASN A 150 -15.76 -6.18 2.36
CA ASN A 150 -14.83 -7.29 2.15
C ASN A 150 -13.71 -6.84 1.20
N ILE A 151 -12.45 -7.08 1.57
CA ILE A 151 -11.30 -6.72 0.76
C ILE A 151 -10.37 -7.92 0.56
N ASP A 152 -9.81 -8.03 -0.64
CA ASP A 152 -8.55 -8.74 -0.83
C ASP A 152 -7.42 -7.70 -0.68
N PRO A 153 -6.66 -7.73 0.44
CA PRO A 153 -5.65 -6.71 0.72
C PRO A 153 -4.51 -6.67 -0.29
N GLY A 154 -4.28 -7.72 -1.07
CA GLY A 154 -3.33 -7.77 -2.17
C GLY A 154 -2.03 -6.96 -1.98
N MET A 155 -1.37 -6.64 -3.10
CA MET A 155 -0.14 -5.82 -3.12
C MET A 155 -0.42 -4.33 -3.43
N THR A 156 -1.67 -3.84 -3.31
CA THR A 156 -2.01 -2.44 -3.56
C THR A 156 -2.31 -1.68 -2.27
N PHE A 157 -2.03 -0.37 -2.30
CA PHE A 157 -2.43 0.55 -1.23
C PHE A 157 -3.95 0.58 -1.04
N GLY A 158 -4.40 0.83 0.19
CA GLY A 158 -5.82 0.95 0.50
C GLY A 158 -6.43 -0.32 1.11
N SER A 159 -5.68 -1.06 1.95
CA SER A 159 -6.20 -2.18 2.74
C SER A 159 -7.18 -1.77 3.85
N GLY A 160 -7.29 -0.48 4.13
CA GLY A 160 -8.10 0.06 5.23
C GLY A 160 -7.35 0.21 6.56
N GLN A 161 -6.15 -0.34 6.69
CA GLN A 161 -5.37 -0.28 7.93
C GLN A 161 -4.79 1.11 8.20
N HIS A 162 -4.45 1.84 7.15
CA HIS A 162 -3.80 3.14 7.26
C HIS A 162 -4.77 4.23 7.75
N GLU A 163 -4.30 5.14 8.60
CA GLU A 163 -5.05 6.26 9.18
C GLU A 163 -5.76 7.10 8.13
N THR A 164 -5.08 7.39 7.04
CA THR A 164 -5.63 8.20 5.94
C THR A 164 -6.87 7.57 5.31
N THR A 165 -6.89 6.25 5.19
CA THR A 165 -8.04 5.51 4.67
C THR A 165 -9.19 5.54 5.68
N ARG A 166 -8.91 5.35 6.98
CA ARG A 166 -9.93 5.43 8.03
C ARG A 166 -10.57 6.82 8.08
N LEU A 167 -9.76 7.88 8.05
CA LEU A 167 -10.24 9.27 8.01
C LEU A 167 -11.15 9.55 6.82
N CYS A 168 -10.80 9.03 5.63
CA CYS A 168 -11.66 9.14 4.44
C CYS A 168 -12.97 8.37 4.61
N VAL A 169 -12.91 7.12 5.10
CA VAL A 169 -14.08 6.27 5.30
C VAL A 169 -15.05 6.87 6.31
N GLU A 170 -14.57 7.37 7.45
CA GLU A 170 -15.39 8.10 8.44
C GLU A 170 -16.02 9.37 7.86
N THR A 171 -15.28 10.04 6.98
CA THR A 171 -15.79 11.24 6.30
C THR A 171 -16.87 10.89 5.29
N LEU A 172 -16.68 9.84 4.51
CA LEU A 172 -17.69 9.32 3.59
C LEU A 172 -18.95 8.88 4.32
N ASP A 173 -18.80 8.21 5.48
CA ASP A 173 -19.93 7.74 6.29
C ASP A 173 -20.88 8.86 6.71
N THR A 174 -20.35 10.05 6.97
CA THR A 174 -21.15 11.23 7.36
C THR A 174 -21.55 12.12 6.19
N THR A 175 -20.89 12.00 5.04
CA THR A 175 -21.05 12.93 3.89
C THR A 175 -21.95 12.35 2.81
N VAL A 176 -21.81 11.03 2.51
CA VAL A 176 -22.54 10.38 1.42
C VAL A 176 -24.04 10.36 1.69
N LYS A 177 -24.80 10.76 0.67
CA LYS A 177 -26.25 10.69 0.67
C LYS A 177 -26.73 9.73 -0.42
N LYS A 178 -27.94 9.23 -0.25
CA LYS A 178 -28.54 8.32 -1.22
C LYS A 178 -28.63 8.97 -2.60
N GLY A 179 -28.02 8.28 -3.57
CA GLY A 179 -28.02 8.71 -4.97
C GLY A 179 -26.91 9.68 -5.36
N ASP A 180 -25.99 10.01 -4.45
CA ASP A 180 -24.82 10.84 -4.75
C ASP A 180 -23.95 10.19 -5.83
N LYS A 181 -23.29 11.03 -6.62
CA LYS A 181 -22.31 10.64 -7.60
C LYS A 181 -20.91 10.94 -7.06
N VAL A 182 -20.05 9.92 -7.00
CA VAL A 182 -18.72 10.00 -6.36
C VAL A 182 -17.62 9.82 -7.39
N LEU A 183 -16.56 10.64 -7.28
CA LEU A 183 -15.31 10.50 -8.03
C LEU A 183 -14.17 10.21 -7.04
N ASP A 184 -13.45 9.11 -7.25
CA ASP A 184 -12.32 8.66 -6.46
C ASP A 184 -11.04 8.80 -7.28
N LEU A 185 -10.15 9.71 -6.86
CA LEU A 185 -8.92 10.06 -7.57
C LEU A 185 -7.70 9.45 -6.88
N GLY A 186 -7.03 8.50 -7.55
CA GLY A 186 -6.01 7.64 -6.95
C GLY A 186 -6.66 6.51 -6.15
N CYS A 187 -7.53 5.74 -6.81
CA CYS A 187 -8.43 4.82 -6.11
C CYS A 187 -7.75 3.58 -5.53
N GLY A 188 -6.56 3.19 -6.01
CA GLY A 188 -5.85 1.99 -5.56
C GLY A 188 -6.75 0.75 -5.56
N SER A 189 -7.02 0.21 -4.38
CA SER A 189 -7.92 -0.94 -4.18
C SER A 189 -9.39 -0.68 -4.51
N GLY A 190 -9.79 0.58 -4.71
CA GLY A 190 -11.17 1.01 -4.89
C GLY A 190 -11.97 1.16 -3.58
N ILE A 191 -11.34 1.02 -2.42
CA ILE A 191 -12.01 0.99 -1.12
C ILE A 191 -12.93 2.18 -0.90
N LEU A 192 -12.51 3.40 -1.22
CA LEU A 192 -13.29 4.61 -0.94
C LEU A 192 -14.53 4.70 -1.82
N SER A 193 -14.38 4.46 -3.11
CA SER A 193 -15.49 4.46 -4.07
C SER A 193 -16.49 3.35 -3.81
N ILE A 194 -16.03 2.13 -3.47
CA ILE A 194 -16.91 1.00 -3.16
C ILE A 194 -17.67 1.24 -1.85
N ILE A 195 -16.98 1.71 -0.80
CA ILE A 195 -17.64 2.08 0.46
C ILE A 195 -18.68 3.19 0.23
N ALA A 196 -18.38 4.20 -0.59
CA ALA A 196 -19.37 5.22 -0.93
C ALA A 196 -20.64 4.64 -1.57
N LEU A 197 -20.50 3.66 -2.47
CA LEU A 197 -21.65 2.94 -3.05
C LEU A 197 -22.43 2.15 -2.01
N MET A 198 -21.73 1.46 -1.10
CA MET A 198 -22.35 0.70 0.00
C MET A 198 -23.09 1.63 1.00
N LEU A 199 -22.63 2.87 1.15
CA LEU A 199 -23.28 3.92 1.94
C LEU A 199 -24.51 4.53 1.25
N GLY A 200 -24.74 4.21 -0.04
CA GLY A 200 -25.93 4.61 -0.78
C GLY A 200 -25.68 5.58 -1.91
N ALA A 201 -24.44 5.86 -2.28
CA ALA A 201 -24.15 6.57 -3.53
C ALA A 201 -24.78 5.83 -4.72
N GLY A 202 -25.26 6.57 -5.70
CA GLY A 202 -25.94 6.00 -6.87
C GLY A 202 -24.96 5.56 -7.96
N GLU A 203 -23.81 6.21 -8.05
CA GLU A 203 -22.78 5.92 -9.04
C GLU A 203 -21.41 6.32 -8.48
N ALA A 204 -20.38 5.54 -8.77
CA ALA A 204 -19.02 5.93 -8.50
C ALA A 204 -18.11 5.73 -9.73
N ARG A 205 -17.24 6.69 -9.95
CA ARG A 205 -16.14 6.61 -10.91
C ARG A 205 -14.83 6.64 -10.13
N ALA A 206 -13.94 5.73 -10.44
CA ALA A 206 -12.61 5.63 -9.83
C ALA A 206 -11.54 5.78 -10.91
N VAL A 207 -10.46 6.46 -10.57
CA VAL A 207 -9.35 6.74 -11.48
C VAL A 207 -8.03 6.44 -10.79
N ASP A 208 -7.14 5.74 -11.48
CA ASP A 208 -5.76 5.53 -11.02
C ASP A 208 -4.78 5.62 -12.18
N ILE A 209 -3.53 5.99 -11.90
CA ILE A 209 -2.45 6.00 -12.88
C ILE A 209 -1.89 4.60 -13.12
N ASP A 210 -1.98 3.71 -12.11
CA ASP A 210 -1.54 2.32 -12.21
C ASP A 210 -2.65 1.47 -12.87
N PRO A 211 -2.40 0.88 -14.05
CA PRO A 211 -3.38 0.05 -14.73
C PRO A 211 -3.78 -1.22 -13.94
N ASN A 212 -2.95 -1.68 -13.00
CA ASN A 212 -3.28 -2.82 -12.15
C ASN A 212 -4.42 -2.53 -11.19
N CYS A 213 -4.56 -1.28 -10.74
CA CYS A 213 -5.61 -0.84 -9.82
C CYS A 213 -7.00 -1.12 -10.38
N LYS A 214 -7.20 -0.99 -11.69
CA LYS A 214 -8.49 -1.28 -12.35
C LYS A 214 -8.98 -2.70 -12.11
N LYS A 215 -8.10 -3.70 -12.28
CA LYS A 215 -8.44 -5.11 -12.05
C LYS A 215 -8.76 -5.35 -10.58
N ILE A 216 -7.96 -4.79 -9.69
CA ILE A 216 -8.08 -4.97 -8.24
C ILE A 216 -9.37 -4.33 -7.71
N ALA A 217 -9.65 -3.08 -8.12
CA ALA A 217 -10.85 -2.38 -7.72
C ALA A 217 -12.13 -3.10 -8.19
N TYR A 218 -12.17 -3.64 -9.41
CA TYR A 218 -13.29 -4.47 -9.85
C TYR A 218 -13.41 -5.80 -9.10
N SER A 219 -12.28 -6.43 -8.72
CA SER A 219 -12.30 -7.63 -7.89
C SER A 219 -12.92 -7.33 -6.54
N ASN A 220 -12.47 -6.28 -5.85
CA ASN A 220 -13.02 -5.84 -4.57
C ASN A 220 -14.50 -5.41 -4.68
N ALA A 221 -14.89 -4.75 -5.76
CA ALA A 221 -16.29 -4.41 -6.01
C ALA A 221 -17.16 -5.68 -6.10
N SER A 222 -16.68 -6.69 -6.81
CA SER A 222 -17.37 -7.99 -6.95
C SER A 222 -17.54 -8.70 -5.60
N LEU A 223 -16.52 -8.67 -4.71
CA LEU A 223 -16.60 -9.23 -3.35
C LEU A 223 -17.70 -8.57 -2.51
N ASN A 224 -18.07 -7.33 -2.86
CA ASN A 224 -19.10 -6.55 -2.15
C ASN A 224 -20.43 -6.46 -2.91
N GLY A 225 -20.61 -7.24 -3.96
CA GLY A 225 -21.83 -7.27 -4.75
C GLY A 225 -22.09 -6.00 -5.60
N ILE A 226 -21.05 -5.20 -5.85
CA ILE A 226 -21.12 -3.98 -6.66
C ILE A 226 -20.83 -4.31 -8.13
N GLY A 227 -21.80 -4.01 -8.99
CA GLY A 227 -21.71 -4.24 -10.43
C GLY A 227 -21.09 -3.06 -11.20
N GLN A 228 -20.68 -3.34 -12.44
CA GLN A 228 -20.10 -2.32 -13.33
C GLN A 228 -21.16 -1.36 -13.93
N ASP A 229 -22.42 -1.58 -13.67
CA ASP A 229 -23.53 -0.69 -14.02
C ASP A 229 -23.54 0.61 -13.20
N ILE A 230 -23.00 0.56 -11.96
CA ILE A 230 -22.90 1.72 -11.06
C ILE A 230 -21.45 2.06 -10.67
N TYR A 231 -20.47 1.23 -11.04
CA TYR A 231 -19.08 1.43 -10.73
C TYR A 231 -18.20 1.35 -11.97
N THR A 232 -17.50 2.44 -12.27
CA THR A 232 -16.58 2.55 -13.42
C THR A 232 -15.18 2.85 -12.94
N VAL A 233 -14.20 2.03 -13.32
CA VAL A 233 -12.78 2.24 -13.03
C VAL A 233 -12.01 2.50 -14.31
N LEU A 234 -11.23 3.58 -14.33
CA LEU A 234 -10.41 3.98 -15.46
C LEU A 234 -8.94 4.12 -15.04
N ASP A 235 -8.08 3.70 -15.93
CA ASP A 235 -6.64 3.90 -15.82
C ASP A 235 -6.21 5.11 -16.66
N GLY A 236 -5.48 6.06 -16.04
CA GLY A 236 -5.01 7.25 -16.72
C GLY A 236 -4.47 8.32 -15.78
N ASN A 237 -3.71 9.26 -16.35
CA ASN A 237 -3.10 10.35 -15.59
C ASN A 237 -4.01 11.59 -15.58
N ILE A 238 -4.76 11.77 -14.50
CA ILE A 238 -5.67 12.90 -14.30
C ILE A 238 -4.96 14.26 -14.18
N LEU A 239 -3.64 14.30 -13.98
CA LEU A 239 -2.89 15.55 -13.88
C LEU A 239 -2.41 16.07 -15.24
N THR A 240 -2.06 15.18 -16.17
CA THR A 240 -1.33 15.56 -17.39
C THR A 240 -2.09 15.25 -18.68
N ASP A 241 -3.08 14.36 -18.67
CA ASP A 241 -3.84 13.98 -19.84
C ASP A 241 -5.15 14.80 -19.94
N GLU A 242 -5.16 15.78 -20.83
CA GLU A 242 -6.30 16.69 -21.02
C GLU A 242 -7.53 16.02 -21.65
N GLU A 243 -7.37 14.96 -22.43
CA GLU A 243 -8.48 14.18 -22.98
C GLU A 243 -9.14 13.37 -21.86
N PHE A 244 -8.31 12.76 -21.00
CA PHE A 244 -8.77 12.03 -19.84
C PHE A 244 -9.50 12.93 -18.82
N LYS A 245 -8.94 14.13 -18.53
CA LYS A 245 -9.63 15.15 -17.71
C LYS A 245 -11.01 15.51 -18.27
N ARG A 246 -11.10 15.74 -19.59
CA ARG A 246 -12.36 16.09 -20.26
C ARG A 246 -13.38 14.95 -20.16
N SER A 247 -12.97 13.72 -20.43
CA SER A 247 -13.84 12.55 -20.28
C SER A 247 -14.35 12.38 -18.85
N THR A 248 -13.53 12.69 -17.84
CA THR A 248 -13.92 12.65 -16.44
C THR A 248 -14.90 13.77 -16.09
N GLU A 249 -14.69 14.98 -16.62
CA GLU A 249 -15.60 16.12 -16.49
C GLU A 249 -16.97 15.85 -17.14
N GLU A 250 -16.98 15.34 -18.36
CA GLU A 250 -18.23 15.01 -19.10
C GLU A 250 -19.06 13.93 -18.41
N SER A 251 -18.44 13.07 -17.64
CA SER A 251 -19.12 12.05 -16.84
C SER A 251 -19.71 12.60 -15.53
N GLY A 252 -19.31 13.79 -15.11
CA GLY A 252 -19.84 14.49 -13.93
C GLY A 252 -21.17 15.20 -14.22
N PRO A 253 -21.50 16.23 -13.42
CA PRO A 253 -20.77 16.64 -12.23
C PRO A 253 -21.01 15.71 -11.03
N TYR A 254 -20.02 15.66 -10.12
CA TYR A 254 -20.03 14.79 -8.94
C TYR A 254 -20.47 15.55 -7.68
N ASP A 255 -21.12 14.85 -6.75
CA ASP A 255 -21.49 15.38 -5.43
C ASP A 255 -20.29 15.38 -4.49
N ILE A 256 -19.45 14.35 -4.63
CA ILE A 256 -18.25 14.16 -3.82
C ILE A 256 -17.08 13.81 -4.75
N VAL A 257 -15.94 14.46 -4.52
CA VAL A 257 -14.64 14.04 -5.05
C VAL A 257 -13.78 13.68 -3.85
N VAL A 258 -13.23 12.47 -3.84
CA VAL A 258 -12.30 12.02 -2.79
C VAL A 258 -10.94 11.69 -3.41
N ALA A 259 -9.87 12.04 -2.69
CA ALA A 259 -8.49 11.74 -3.06
C ALA A 259 -7.71 11.39 -1.80
N ASN A 260 -7.23 10.15 -1.70
CA ASN A 260 -6.33 9.70 -0.63
C ASN A 260 -4.96 9.40 -1.23
N ILE A 261 -4.18 10.45 -1.45
CA ILE A 261 -2.90 10.44 -2.17
C ILE A 261 -1.93 11.45 -1.56
N VAL A 262 -0.66 11.36 -1.92
CA VAL A 262 0.38 12.25 -1.37
C VAL A 262 0.17 13.73 -1.73
N ALA A 263 0.63 14.62 -0.87
CA ALA A 263 0.48 16.07 -1.00
C ALA A 263 0.98 16.61 -2.36
N ASP A 264 2.08 16.06 -2.90
CA ASP A 264 2.64 16.46 -4.19
C ASP A 264 1.69 16.24 -5.37
N VAL A 265 0.73 15.34 -5.22
CA VAL A 265 -0.33 15.09 -6.21
C VAL A 265 -1.59 15.91 -5.90
N ILE A 266 -1.96 16.06 -4.62
CA ILE A 266 -3.15 16.85 -4.22
C ILE A 266 -3.00 18.32 -4.61
N ILE A 267 -1.82 18.92 -4.40
CA ILE A 267 -1.57 20.34 -4.65
C ILE A 267 -1.85 20.71 -6.12
N PRO A 268 -1.26 20.08 -7.14
CA PRO A 268 -1.60 20.36 -8.52
C PRO A 268 -3.02 19.94 -8.89
N LEU A 269 -3.56 18.87 -8.30
CA LEU A 269 -4.91 18.35 -8.54
C LEU A 269 -6.00 19.35 -8.10
N ALA A 270 -5.79 20.08 -7.01
CA ALA A 270 -6.74 21.06 -6.48
C ALA A 270 -7.21 22.08 -7.51
N LYS A 271 -6.38 22.39 -8.53
CA LYS A 271 -6.72 23.30 -9.63
C LYS A 271 -7.86 22.77 -10.52
N ASP A 272 -7.93 21.46 -10.68
CA ASP A 272 -8.86 20.80 -11.59
C ASP A 272 -10.12 20.26 -10.88
N VAL A 273 -10.08 20.01 -9.56
CA VAL A 273 -11.18 19.37 -8.82
C VAL A 273 -12.51 20.12 -8.97
N ARG A 274 -12.47 21.45 -9.04
CA ARG A 274 -13.68 22.27 -9.26
C ARG A 274 -14.45 21.92 -10.53
N ARG A 275 -13.75 21.49 -11.58
CA ARG A 275 -14.34 21.10 -12.88
C ARG A 275 -15.24 19.88 -12.73
N TYR A 276 -14.92 19.02 -11.77
CA TYR A 276 -15.62 17.75 -11.57
C TYR A 276 -16.80 17.87 -10.61
N LEU A 277 -16.79 18.86 -9.70
CA LEU A 277 -17.78 18.99 -8.64
C LEU A 277 -19.03 19.76 -9.07
N LYS A 278 -20.18 19.32 -8.55
CA LYS A 278 -21.40 20.12 -8.51
C LYS A 278 -21.17 21.38 -7.67
N LYS A 279 -21.99 22.40 -7.94
CA LYS A 279 -22.02 23.59 -7.07
C LYS A 279 -22.40 23.16 -5.63
N GLY A 280 -21.52 23.42 -4.67
CA GLY A 280 -21.69 22.99 -3.28
C GLY A 280 -21.33 21.53 -3.01
N GLY A 281 -20.74 20.85 -3.98
CA GLY A 281 -20.17 19.51 -3.80
C GLY A 281 -18.98 19.52 -2.85
N THR A 282 -18.62 18.36 -2.35
CA THR A 282 -17.58 18.20 -1.31
C THR A 282 -16.32 17.61 -1.92
N PHE A 283 -15.17 18.22 -1.61
CA PHE A 283 -13.85 17.66 -1.86
C PHE A 283 -13.25 17.14 -0.56
N ILE A 284 -12.87 15.85 -0.54
CA ILE A 284 -12.23 15.16 0.57
C ILE A 284 -10.80 14.83 0.13
N ALA A 285 -9.80 15.43 0.78
CA ALA A 285 -8.39 15.21 0.47
C ALA A 285 -7.67 14.64 1.69
N SER A 286 -7.04 13.47 1.57
CA SER A 286 -6.28 12.79 2.60
C SER A 286 -4.98 12.21 2.04
N GLY A 287 -4.16 11.55 2.89
CA GLY A 287 -2.78 11.19 2.53
C GLY A 287 -1.80 12.33 2.77
N ILE A 288 -2.16 13.23 3.68
CA ILE A 288 -1.42 14.47 3.96
C ILE A 288 -0.72 14.33 5.32
N ILE A 289 0.60 14.36 5.32
CA ILE A 289 1.40 14.35 6.55
C ILE A 289 1.44 15.73 7.19
N GLU A 290 1.71 15.79 8.51
CA GLU A 290 1.73 17.03 9.30
C GLU A 290 2.62 18.12 8.68
N MET A 291 3.78 17.78 8.17
CA MET A 291 4.72 18.74 7.57
C MET A 291 4.19 19.43 6.30
N ARG A 292 3.19 18.84 5.62
CA ARG A 292 2.68 19.31 4.34
C ARG A 292 1.25 19.90 4.42
N ILE A 293 0.64 19.87 5.62
CA ILE A 293 -0.78 20.27 5.79
C ILE A 293 -1.03 21.73 5.36
N ASP A 294 -0.13 22.66 5.71
CA ASP A 294 -0.33 24.08 5.41
C ASP A 294 -0.21 24.38 3.91
N GLU A 295 0.70 23.69 3.19
CA GLU A 295 0.82 23.81 1.73
C GLU A 295 -0.44 23.31 1.01
N VAL A 296 -0.98 22.17 1.45
CA VAL A 296 -2.20 21.60 0.86
C VAL A 296 -3.41 22.47 1.16
N LYS A 297 -3.55 22.99 2.39
CA LYS A 297 -4.60 23.96 2.75
C LYS A 297 -4.56 25.19 1.85
N GLN A 298 -3.38 25.78 1.71
CA GLN A 298 -3.18 26.95 0.85
C GLN A 298 -3.60 26.64 -0.58
N ALA A 299 -3.15 25.53 -1.15
CA ALA A 299 -3.51 25.11 -2.51
C ALA A 299 -5.03 24.93 -2.69
N ILE A 300 -5.71 24.33 -1.73
CA ILE A 300 -7.16 24.12 -1.74
C ILE A 300 -7.88 25.48 -1.70
N GLU A 301 -7.51 26.38 -0.80
CA GLU A 301 -8.12 27.71 -0.63
C GLU A 301 -7.87 28.61 -1.83
N GLU A 302 -6.65 28.65 -2.38
CA GLU A 302 -6.30 29.42 -3.58
C GLU A 302 -7.10 28.99 -4.82
N ASN A 303 -7.55 27.72 -4.86
CA ASN A 303 -8.42 27.22 -5.93
C ASN A 303 -9.93 27.37 -5.63
N GLY A 304 -10.26 28.24 -4.66
CA GLY A 304 -11.62 28.71 -4.39
C GLY A 304 -12.46 27.76 -3.55
N PHE A 305 -11.83 26.79 -2.86
CA PHE A 305 -12.52 25.95 -1.89
C PHE A 305 -12.55 26.64 -0.51
N SER A 306 -13.62 26.38 0.23
CA SER A 306 -13.73 26.74 1.64
C SER A 306 -13.57 25.50 2.49
N ILE A 307 -12.53 25.44 3.31
CA ILE A 307 -12.30 24.33 4.23
C ILE A 307 -13.40 24.33 5.28
N GLN A 308 -14.09 23.22 5.43
CA GLN A 308 -15.17 23.03 6.39
C GLN A 308 -14.69 22.35 7.66
N GLU A 309 -13.82 21.36 7.51
CA GLU A 309 -13.29 20.55 8.60
C GLU A 309 -11.91 20.03 8.24
N ILE A 310 -11.06 19.85 9.25
CA ILE A 310 -9.79 19.13 9.14
C ILE A 310 -9.79 18.09 10.23
N LYS A 311 -9.70 16.82 9.83
CA LYS A 311 -9.55 15.69 10.75
C LYS A 311 -8.08 15.29 10.83
N LYS A 312 -7.68 14.81 12.01
CA LYS A 312 -6.32 14.31 12.26
C LYS A 312 -6.39 12.96 12.97
N GLU A 313 -5.54 12.03 12.54
CA GLU A 313 -5.25 10.78 13.25
C GLU A 313 -3.73 10.56 13.19
N ASN A 314 -3.08 10.53 14.33
CA ASN A 314 -1.61 10.58 14.46
C ASN A 314 -1.02 11.77 13.68
N ASP A 315 -0.10 11.51 12.74
CA ASP A 315 0.55 12.54 11.91
C ASP A 315 -0.16 12.77 10.56
N TRP A 316 -1.34 12.14 10.36
CA TRP A 316 -2.08 12.19 9.12
C TRP A 316 -3.33 13.07 9.19
N TYR A 317 -3.60 13.72 8.08
CA TYR A 317 -4.70 14.68 7.97
C TYR A 317 -5.64 14.34 6.82
N CYS A 318 -6.91 14.70 7.02
CA CYS A 318 -7.95 14.71 6.01
C CYS A 318 -8.63 16.08 6.01
N ILE A 319 -8.66 16.73 4.85
CA ILE A 319 -9.30 18.05 4.66
C ILE A 319 -10.62 17.85 3.95
N ILE A 320 -11.68 18.40 4.51
CA ILE A 320 -13.02 18.44 3.93
C ILE A 320 -13.31 19.87 3.50
N SER A 321 -13.62 20.08 2.23
CA SER A 321 -13.82 21.42 1.66
C SER A 321 -14.98 21.47 0.66
N LYS A 322 -15.52 22.69 0.42
CA LYS A 322 -16.62 22.95 -0.51
C LYS A 322 -16.33 24.12 -1.41
#